data_5840611aa2f4a24513e9dce479f8f156
#
_entry.id   5840611aa2f4a24513e9dce479f8f156
#
_cell.length_a   1.000
_cell.length_b   1.000
_cell.length_c   1.000
_cell.angle_alpha   90.00
_cell.angle_beta   90.00
_cell.angle_gamma   90.00
#
_symmetry.space_group_name_H-M   'P 1'
#
loop_
_entity.id
_entity.type
_entity.pdbx_description
1 polymer ?
#
loop_
_entity_poly.entity_id
_entity_poly.type
_entity_poly.pdbx_seq_one_letter_code
_entity_poly.pdbx_strand_id
1 'polypeptide(L)'
;VAKELKKNDYLVKICEPDKDLISVTKSFKPHFIFNALHGQFGEDGYIQTILETIGIPYTHSGVIASAKAMDKEISKKIFIKNKILTPKYFIFTFNKTNKELISLVKKKLNFPVVIKPINEGSSVNVYICTMNNLSRNIKLLKDYKKILIEQFIPGREIQSAIIGKKKLGAIELKPKRKFYDYKAKYNTNAKTEHIIPVDLPKKKYKDLMDITFKTHNLMGCRGVTRSDFKYFKGKFYLLEINTQPGMTKLSLVPEISAYIGINFINLIKLILKDASINK
;
A
#
# COMPACT_ATOMS: atom_id res chain seq x y z
N VAL A 1 12.79 -11.57 -7.28
CA VAL A 1 13.13 -12.24 -6.01
C VAL A 1 13.71 -13.64 -6.28
N ALA A 2 12.95 -14.58 -6.83
CA ALA A 2 13.40 -15.98 -7.02
C ALA A 2 14.75 -16.09 -7.78
N LYS A 3 14.91 -15.36 -8.90
CA LYS A 3 16.19 -15.32 -9.65
C LYS A 3 17.36 -14.87 -8.79
N GLU A 4 17.13 -13.87 -7.93
CA GLU A 4 18.18 -13.31 -7.07
C GLU A 4 18.55 -14.26 -5.92
N LEU A 5 17.55 -14.93 -5.33
CA LEU A 5 17.78 -15.96 -4.33
C LEU A 5 18.58 -17.14 -4.89
N LYS A 6 18.20 -17.65 -6.09
CA LYS A 6 18.93 -18.73 -6.76
C LYS A 6 20.40 -18.38 -7.04
N LYS A 7 20.71 -17.12 -7.39
CA LYS A 7 22.10 -16.66 -7.59
C LYS A 7 22.92 -16.61 -6.29
N ASN A 8 22.26 -16.65 -5.15
CA ASN A 8 22.87 -16.63 -3.82
C ASN A 8 22.66 -17.96 -3.08
N ASP A 9 22.65 -19.08 -3.83
CA ASP A 9 22.66 -20.47 -3.34
C ASP A 9 21.43 -20.88 -2.51
N TYR A 10 20.31 -20.16 -2.65
CA TYR A 10 19.06 -20.59 -2.07
C TYR A 10 18.36 -21.61 -2.99
N LEU A 11 17.88 -22.71 -2.40
CA LEU A 11 16.97 -23.63 -3.07
C LEU A 11 15.57 -23.00 -3.14
N VAL A 12 15.09 -22.71 -4.36
CA VAL A 12 13.85 -21.96 -4.56
C VAL A 12 12.88 -22.72 -5.43
N LYS A 13 11.69 -22.97 -4.90
CA LYS A 13 10.52 -23.46 -5.64
C LYS A 13 9.54 -22.29 -5.83
N ILE A 14 9.12 -22.03 -7.06
CA ILE A 14 8.02 -21.11 -7.36
C ILE A 14 6.73 -21.92 -7.37
N CYS A 15 5.69 -21.38 -6.71
CA CYS A 15 4.38 -22.00 -6.62
C CYS A 15 3.30 -20.94 -6.77
N GLU A 16 2.31 -21.20 -7.58
CA GLU A 16 1.08 -20.41 -7.62
C GLU A 16 0.17 -20.82 -6.44
N PRO A 17 -0.61 -19.89 -5.88
CA PRO A 17 -1.46 -20.16 -4.71
C PRO A 17 -2.79 -20.82 -5.12
N ASP A 18 -2.71 -21.94 -5.76
CA ASP A 18 -3.84 -22.78 -6.17
C ASP A 18 -4.04 -23.98 -5.23
N LYS A 19 -4.85 -24.95 -5.68
CA LYS A 19 -5.13 -26.19 -4.94
C LYS A 19 -3.88 -27.00 -4.58
N ASP A 20 -2.77 -26.80 -5.29
CA ASP A 20 -1.55 -27.56 -5.10
C ASP A 20 -0.58 -26.96 -4.08
N LEU A 21 -0.86 -25.74 -3.58
CA LEU A 21 0.01 -25.02 -2.63
C LEU A 21 0.38 -25.90 -1.42
N ILE A 22 -0.59 -26.58 -0.82
CA ILE A 22 -0.36 -27.42 0.37
C ILE A 22 0.49 -28.63 0.02
N SER A 23 0.22 -29.31 -1.10
CA SER A 23 0.97 -30.50 -1.54
C SER A 23 2.41 -30.14 -1.89
N VAL A 24 2.62 -29.05 -2.62
CA VAL A 24 3.95 -28.51 -2.96
C VAL A 24 4.72 -28.15 -1.70
N THR A 25 4.08 -27.51 -0.74
CA THR A 25 4.72 -27.11 0.51
C THR A 25 5.12 -28.31 1.35
N LYS A 26 4.28 -29.35 1.44
CA LYS A 26 4.57 -30.59 2.16
C LYS A 26 5.72 -31.37 1.52
N SER A 27 5.79 -31.43 0.19
CA SER A 27 6.83 -32.17 -0.53
C SER A 27 8.18 -31.44 -0.54
N PHE A 28 8.16 -30.10 -0.73
CA PHE A 28 9.37 -29.27 -0.80
C PHE A 28 9.95 -28.93 0.58
N LYS A 29 9.12 -28.87 1.63
CA LYS A 29 9.48 -28.55 3.03
C LYS A 29 10.34 -27.28 3.14
N PRO A 30 9.87 -26.10 2.68
CA PRO A 30 10.65 -24.88 2.72
C PRO A 30 10.85 -24.39 4.16
N HIS A 31 11.98 -23.73 4.42
CA HIS A 31 12.21 -23.03 5.69
C HIS A 31 11.39 -21.74 5.79
N PHE A 32 11.11 -21.10 4.66
CA PHE A 32 10.37 -19.84 4.56
C PHE A 32 9.51 -19.81 3.29
N ILE A 33 8.40 -19.08 3.36
CA ILE A 33 7.58 -18.78 2.19
C ILE A 33 7.68 -17.28 1.92
N PHE A 34 8.21 -16.90 0.75
CA PHE A 34 8.20 -15.51 0.30
C PHE A 34 6.87 -15.25 -0.41
N ASN A 35 5.96 -14.52 0.25
CA ASN A 35 4.72 -14.10 -0.40
C ASN A 35 5.01 -12.96 -1.38
N ALA A 36 4.77 -13.20 -2.67
CA ALA A 36 4.97 -12.24 -3.76
C ALA A 36 3.67 -11.87 -4.47
N LEU A 37 2.53 -12.21 -3.89
CA LEU A 37 1.21 -11.90 -4.43
C LEU A 37 0.84 -10.45 -4.16
N HIS A 38 -0.04 -9.90 -4.98
CA HIS A 38 -0.55 -8.54 -4.84
C HIS A 38 -2.07 -8.47 -5.02
N GLY A 39 -2.70 -7.45 -4.42
CA GLY A 39 -4.14 -7.22 -4.53
C GLY A 39 -4.98 -8.21 -3.74
N GLN A 40 -6.18 -8.43 -4.25
CA GLN A 40 -7.16 -9.34 -3.64
C GLN A 40 -6.58 -10.75 -3.52
N PHE A 41 -6.88 -11.42 -2.41
CA PHE A 41 -6.34 -12.72 -1.98
C PHE A 41 -4.85 -12.73 -1.63
N GLY A 42 -4.04 -11.81 -2.15
CA GLY A 42 -2.59 -11.76 -1.94
C GLY A 42 -2.16 -10.96 -0.72
N GLU A 43 -2.80 -9.83 -0.46
CA GLU A 43 -2.40 -8.88 0.59
C GLU A 43 -3.56 -8.43 1.50
N ASP A 44 -4.68 -9.17 1.50
CA ASP A 44 -5.91 -8.85 2.24
C ASP A 44 -6.17 -9.76 3.47
N GLY A 45 -5.25 -10.66 3.79
CA GLY A 45 -5.37 -11.63 4.87
C GLY A 45 -5.76 -13.04 4.41
N TYR A 46 -6.23 -13.20 3.17
CA TYR A 46 -6.70 -14.51 2.69
C TYR A 46 -5.57 -15.54 2.59
N ILE A 47 -4.56 -15.27 1.77
CA ILE A 47 -3.41 -16.17 1.64
C ILE A 47 -2.65 -16.30 2.97
N GLN A 48 -2.56 -15.21 3.76
CA GLN A 48 -1.90 -15.23 5.05
C GLN A 48 -2.57 -16.25 6.00
N THR A 49 -3.90 -16.39 5.96
CA THR A 49 -4.64 -17.41 6.75
C THR A 49 -4.24 -18.83 6.33
N ILE A 50 -4.10 -19.08 5.04
CA ILE A 50 -3.64 -20.38 4.53
C ILE A 50 -2.21 -20.65 4.99
N LEU A 51 -1.32 -19.65 4.91
CA LEU A 51 0.08 -19.78 5.33
C LEU A 51 0.22 -20.02 6.84
N GLU A 52 -0.61 -19.38 7.67
CA GLU A 52 -0.68 -19.68 9.11
C GLU A 52 -1.08 -21.15 9.36
N THR A 53 -2.04 -21.66 8.59
CA THR A 53 -2.50 -23.05 8.72
C THR A 53 -1.42 -24.06 8.29
N ILE A 54 -0.61 -23.71 7.29
CA ILE A 54 0.55 -24.51 6.85
C ILE A 54 1.64 -24.54 7.94
N GLY A 55 1.76 -23.50 8.76
CA GLY A 55 2.69 -23.45 9.89
C GLY A 55 4.15 -23.18 9.51
N ILE A 56 4.41 -22.65 8.30
CA ILE A 56 5.76 -22.29 7.86
C ILE A 56 5.90 -20.76 7.90
N PRO A 57 7.00 -20.23 8.46
CA PRO A 57 7.26 -18.79 8.48
C PRO A 57 7.15 -18.16 7.10
N TYR A 58 6.38 -17.08 6.99
CA TYR A 58 6.18 -16.37 5.74
C TYR A 58 6.49 -14.87 5.87
N THR A 59 6.87 -14.26 4.76
CA THR A 59 7.25 -12.86 4.70
C THR A 59 6.06 -11.92 4.74
N HIS A 60 6.34 -10.66 5.08
CA HIS A 60 5.37 -9.56 5.17
C HIS A 60 4.40 -9.70 6.36
N SER A 61 3.38 -8.86 6.38
CA SER A 61 2.45 -8.76 7.50
C SER A 61 1.52 -9.97 7.60
N GLY A 62 1.08 -10.26 8.83
CA GLY A 62 0.15 -11.35 9.10
C GLY A 62 -1.30 -11.02 8.74
N VAL A 63 -2.20 -11.96 9.00
CA VAL A 63 -3.62 -11.94 8.62
C VAL A 63 -4.30 -10.62 9.00
N ILE A 64 -4.30 -10.30 10.29
CA ILE A 64 -5.05 -9.15 10.82
C ILE A 64 -4.50 -7.81 10.30
N ALA A 65 -3.18 -7.68 10.21
CA ALA A 65 -2.55 -6.46 9.72
C ALA A 65 -2.84 -6.24 8.24
N SER A 66 -2.76 -7.29 7.42
CA SER A 66 -3.07 -7.28 5.99
C SER A 66 -4.54 -6.90 5.75
N ALA A 67 -5.47 -7.56 6.44
CA ALA A 67 -6.90 -7.27 6.32
C ALA A 67 -7.24 -5.81 6.72
N LYS A 68 -6.67 -5.31 7.84
CA LYS A 68 -6.86 -3.93 8.27
C LYS A 68 -6.29 -2.92 7.27
N ALA A 69 -5.13 -3.21 6.69
CA ALA A 69 -4.47 -2.31 5.75
C ALA A 69 -5.20 -2.24 4.41
N MET A 70 -5.72 -3.36 3.92
CA MET A 70 -6.48 -3.42 2.67
C MET A 70 -7.81 -2.67 2.79
N ASP A 71 -8.50 -2.75 3.92
CA ASP A 71 -9.75 -2.03 4.15
C ASP A 71 -9.50 -0.55 4.50
N LYS A 72 -9.73 0.33 3.52
CA LYS A 72 -9.49 1.78 3.66
C LYS A 72 -10.41 2.44 4.70
N GLU A 73 -11.57 1.89 4.97
CA GLU A 73 -12.45 2.39 6.03
C GLU A 73 -11.86 2.07 7.41
N ILE A 74 -11.43 0.83 7.62
CA ILE A 74 -10.82 0.39 8.88
C ILE A 74 -9.50 1.12 9.12
N SER A 75 -8.61 1.15 8.13
CA SER A 75 -7.31 1.80 8.24
C SER A 75 -7.44 3.30 8.59
N LYS A 76 -8.34 4.02 7.92
CA LYS A 76 -8.59 5.44 8.21
C LYS A 76 -9.21 5.69 9.59
N LYS A 77 -10.09 4.82 10.08
CA LYS A 77 -10.59 4.88 11.47
C LYS A 77 -9.44 4.74 12.47
N ILE A 78 -8.51 3.81 12.23
CA ILE A 78 -7.32 3.64 13.07
C ILE A 78 -6.43 4.89 13.02
N PHE A 79 -6.18 5.46 11.83
CA PHE A 79 -5.39 6.67 11.68
C PHE A 79 -5.98 7.85 12.46
N ILE A 80 -7.27 8.11 12.32
CA ILE A 80 -7.97 9.21 13.01
C ILE A 80 -7.93 9.02 14.52
N LYS A 81 -8.26 7.81 15.02
CA LYS A 81 -8.21 7.49 16.46
C LYS A 81 -6.83 7.78 17.07
N ASN A 82 -5.77 7.60 16.29
CA ASN A 82 -4.38 7.78 16.73
C ASN A 82 -3.78 9.13 16.32
N LYS A 83 -4.61 10.10 15.92
CA LYS A 83 -4.21 11.46 15.53
C LYS A 83 -3.22 11.49 14.36
N ILE A 84 -3.29 10.51 13.46
CA ILE A 84 -2.56 10.51 12.17
C ILE A 84 -3.47 11.20 11.16
N LEU A 85 -2.94 12.27 10.54
CA LEU A 85 -3.71 13.06 9.58
C LEU A 85 -3.95 12.26 8.30
N THR A 86 -5.20 12.16 7.87
CA THR A 86 -5.65 11.54 6.62
C THR A 86 -6.68 12.45 5.96
N PRO A 87 -6.91 12.39 4.64
CA PRO A 87 -7.97 13.18 4.00
C PRO A 87 -9.32 12.93 4.67
N LYS A 88 -10.11 13.98 4.86
CA LYS A 88 -11.51 13.85 5.31
C LYS A 88 -12.26 12.96 4.33
N TYR A 89 -13.13 12.09 4.81
CA TYR A 89 -13.83 11.13 3.99
C TYR A 89 -15.20 10.76 4.54
N PHE A 90 -15.98 10.10 3.73
CA PHE A 90 -17.16 9.33 4.15
C PHE A 90 -17.33 8.10 3.24
N ILE A 91 -18.07 7.11 3.75
CA ILE A 91 -18.42 5.91 2.99
C ILE A 91 -19.77 6.13 2.32
N PHE A 92 -19.86 5.73 1.05
CA PHE A 92 -21.07 5.83 0.22
C PHE A 92 -21.53 4.44 -0.19
N THR A 93 -22.82 4.15 -0.02
CA THR A 93 -23.46 2.83 -0.21
C THR A 93 -24.51 2.82 -1.34
N PHE A 94 -24.47 3.77 -2.25
CA PHE A 94 -25.36 3.89 -3.43
C PHE A 94 -26.86 4.02 -3.12
N ASN A 95 -27.23 4.37 -1.90
CA ASN A 95 -28.61 4.54 -1.45
C ASN A 95 -29.14 5.97 -1.57
N LYS A 96 -28.44 6.83 -2.32
CA LYS A 96 -28.78 8.24 -2.52
C LYS A 96 -28.79 8.59 -3.99
N THR A 97 -29.60 9.57 -4.34
CA THR A 97 -29.62 10.16 -5.70
C THR A 97 -28.32 10.94 -5.96
N ASN A 98 -28.01 11.16 -7.23
CA ASN A 98 -26.85 11.98 -7.61
C ASN A 98 -26.91 13.40 -7.03
N LYS A 99 -28.11 14.00 -6.95
CA LYS A 99 -28.34 15.34 -6.39
C LYS A 99 -27.99 15.37 -4.89
N GLU A 100 -28.46 14.40 -4.14
CA GLU A 100 -28.15 14.26 -2.71
C GLU A 100 -26.68 14.00 -2.47
N LEU A 101 -26.05 13.15 -3.30
CA LEU A 101 -24.62 12.89 -3.21
C LEU A 101 -23.79 14.15 -3.45
N ILE A 102 -24.09 14.93 -4.50
CA ILE A 102 -23.41 16.20 -4.78
C ILE A 102 -23.56 17.17 -3.60
N SER A 103 -24.77 17.27 -3.05
CA SER A 103 -25.03 18.10 -1.86
C SER A 103 -24.20 17.64 -0.66
N LEU A 104 -24.13 16.34 -0.40
CA LEU A 104 -23.36 15.74 0.66
C LEU A 104 -21.84 16.01 0.52
N VAL A 105 -21.31 15.87 -0.70
CA VAL A 105 -19.92 16.18 -1.00
C VAL A 105 -19.62 17.66 -0.74
N LYS A 106 -20.45 18.58 -1.21
CA LYS A 106 -20.31 20.04 -0.95
C LYS A 106 -20.29 20.33 0.56
N LYS A 107 -21.20 19.71 1.31
CA LYS A 107 -21.34 19.93 2.75
C LYS A 107 -20.14 19.38 3.55
N LYS A 108 -19.62 18.20 3.20
CA LYS A 108 -18.62 17.48 4.02
C LYS A 108 -17.18 17.67 3.58
N LEU A 109 -16.91 17.80 2.27
CA LEU A 109 -15.55 17.66 1.71
C LEU A 109 -15.13 18.84 0.83
N ASN A 110 -16.05 19.48 0.10
CA ASN A 110 -15.83 20.35 -1.07
C ASN A 110 -15.18 19.61 -2.26
N PHE A 111 -15.36 20.17 -3.46
CA PHE A 111 -14.73 19.64 -4.68
C PHE A 111 -13.32 20.25 -4.89
N PRO A 112 -12.41 19.53 -5.55
CA PRO A 112 -12.55 18.17 -6.05
C PRO A 112 -12.46 17.11 -4.95
N VAL A 113 -12.99 15.90 -5.24
CA VAL A 113 -12.91 14.73 -4.37
C VAL A 113 -12.28 13.54 -5.10
N VAL A 114 -11.79 12.57 -4.34
CA VAL A 114 -11.36 11.26 -4.85
C VAL A 114 -12.41 10.23 -4.47
N ILE A 115 -12.84 9.43 -5.46
CA ILE A 115 -13.70 8.26 -5.23
C ILE A 115 -12.93 6.99 -5.55
N LYS A 116 -13.05 5.97 -4.70
CA LYS A 116 -12.32 4.71 -4.86
C LYS A 116 -13.01 3.56 -4.12
N PRO A 117 -12.82 2.31 -4.56
CA PRO A 117 -13.24 1.15 -3.79
C PRO A 117 -12.53 1.10 -2.43
N ILE A 118 -13.16 0.43 -1.45
CA ILE A 118 -12.59 0.31 -0.11
C ILE A 118 -11.46 -0.71 -0.08
N ASN A 119 -11.63 -1.85 -0.77
CA ASN A 119 -10.77 -3.03 -0.67
C ASN A 119 -9.98 -3.30 -1.96
N GLU A 120 -9.56 -2.26 -2.68
CA GLU A 120 -8.75 -2.40 -3.89
C GLU A 120 -7.37 -1.79 -3.70
N GLY A 121 -6.37 -2.42 -4.35
CA GLY A 121 -4.99 -1.94 -4.41
C GLY A 121 -4.63 -1.27 -5.73
N SER A 122 -3.34 -0.94 -5.92
CA SER A 122 -2.74 -0.51 -7.19
C SER A 122 -3.42 0.65 -7.92
N SER A 123 -4.18 1.50 -7.22
CA SER A 123 -4.98 2.61 -7.82
C SER A 123 -6.05 2.14 -8.82
N VAL A 124 -6.50 0.89 -8.72
CA VAL A 124 -7.62 0.38 -9.54
C VAL A 124 -8.89 1.15 -9.17
N ASN A 125 -9.60 1.63 -10.20
CA ASN A 125 -10.87 2.34 -10.05
C ASN A 125 -10.82 3.57 -9.11
N VAL A 126 -9.70 4.30 -9.12
CA VAL A 126 -9.53 5.58 -8.40
C VAL A 126 -9.79 6.72 -9.36
N TYR A 127 -10.74 7.62 -9.02
CA TYR A 127 -11.10 8.76 -9.86
C TYR A 127 -11.07 10.06 -9.07
N ILE A 128 -10.45 11.09 -9.66
CA ILE A 128 -10.58 12.48 -9.18
C ILE A 128 -11.84 13.08 -9.81
N CYS A 129 -12.75 13.54 -8.97
CA CYS A 129 -14.05 14.01 -9.38
C CYS A 129 -14.26 15.49 -9.05
N THR A 130 -14.66 16.25 -10.07
CA THR A 130 -15.29 17.55 -9.94
C THR A 130 -16.81 17.36 -9.84
N MET A 131 -17.53 18.44 -9.60
CA MET A 131 -19.00 18.40 -9.59
C MET A 131 -19.58 17.87 -10.91
N ASN A 132 -18.94 18.20 -12.04
CA ASN A 132 -19.44 17.86 -13.37
C ASN A 132 -19.27 16.39 -13.75
N ASN A 133 -18.24 15.70 -13.21
CA ASN A 133 -17.95 14.31 -13.61
C ASN A 133 -18.23 13.28 -12.51
N LEU A 134 -18.61 13.70 -11.29
CA LEU A 134 -18.88 12.79 -10.17
C LEU A 134 -19.95 11.75 -10.53
N SER A 135 -21.10 12.20 -11.07
CA SER A 135 -22.22 11.30 -11.43
C SER A 135 -21.86 10.26 -12.49
N ARG A 136 -20.99 10.63 -13.43
CA ARG A 136 -20.47 9.68 -14.43
C ARG A 136 -19.53 8.65 -13.81
N ASN A 137 -18.56 9.11 -13.02
CA ASN A 137 -17.53 8.24 -12.49
C ASN A 137 -18.07 7.31 -11.39
N ILE A 138 -19.07 7.75 -10.63
CA ILE A 138 -19.69 6.89 -9.62
C ILE A 138 -20.43 5.68 -10.22
N LYS A 139 -20.95 5.83 -11.43
CA LYS A 139 -21.59 4.72 -12.16
C LYS A 139 -20.60 3.59 -12.47
N LEU A 140 -19.31 3.91 -12.65
CA LEU A 140 -18.26 2.93 -12.90
C LEU A 140 -17.94 2.07 -11.67
N LEU A 141 -18.40 2.50 -10.49
CA LEU A 141 -18.17 1.81 -9.21
C LEU A 141 -19.42 1.11 -8.67
N LYS A 142 -20.47 0.95 -9.48
CA LYS A 142 -21.76 0.38 -9.02
C LYS A 142 -21.66 -1.06 -8.50
N ASP A 143 -20.72 -1.83 -9.02
CA ASP A 143 -20.53 -3.24 -8.63
C ASP A 143 -19.93 -3.38 -7.24
N TYR A 144 -19.41 -2.30 -6.67
CA TYR A 144 -18.96 -2.26 -5.29
C TYR A 144 -20.13 -1.94 -4.35
N LYS A 145 -20.33 -2.74 -3.30
CA LYS A 145 -21.38 -2.50 -2.32
C LYS A 145 -21.23 -1.15 -1.59
N LYS A 146 -19.99 -0.72 -1.39
CA LYS A 146 -19.63 0.55 -0.77
C LYS A 146 -18.31 1.07 -1.33
N ILE A 147 -18.18 2.39 -1.39
CA ILE A 147 -16.97 3.10 -1.85
C ILE A 147 -16.58 4.17 -0.86
N LEU A 148 -15.31 4.56 -0.89
CA LEU A 148 -14.77 5.68 -0.14
C LEU A 148 -14.78 6.94 -1.02
N ILE A 149 -15.32 8.04 -0.47
CA ILE A 149 -15.25 9.37 -1.06
C ILE A 149 -14.44 10.25 -0.11
N GLU A 150 -13.32 10.78 -0.59
CA GLU A 150 -12.42 11.58 0.25
C GLU A 150 -12.04 12.91 -0.40
N GLN A 151 -11.65 13.85 0.43
CA GLN A 151 -11.11 15.13 0.01
C GLN A 151 -9.87 14.92 -0.87
N PHE A 152 -9.83 15.55 -2.04
CA PHE A 152 -8.62 15.61 -2.83
C PHE A 152 -7.59 16.52 -2.14
N ILE A 153 -6.42 15.96 -1.84
CA ILE A 153 -5.29 16.71 -1.29
C ILE A 153 -4.33 17.01 -2.44
N PRO A 154 -4.21 18.27 -2.86
CA PRO A 154 -3.18 18.67 -3.82
C PRO A 154 -1.80 18.61 -3.15
N GLY A 155 -0.75 18.59 -3.95
CA GLY A 155 0.62 18.63 -3.44
C GLY A 155 1.44 17.42 -3.80
N ARG A 156 2.59 17.33 -3.15
CA ARG A 156 3.64 16.34 -3.44
C ARG A 156 3.20 14.95 -3.01
N GLU A 157 3.52 13.95 -3.80
CA GLU A 157 3.29 12.55 -3.47
C GLU A 157 4.57 11.93 -2.93
N ILE A 158 4.58 11.57 -1.66
CA ILE A 158 5.75 11.06 -0.97
C ILE A 158 5.39 9.68 -0.41
N GLN A 159 6.28 8.71 -0.66
CA GLN A 159 6.14 7.37 -0.15
C GLN A 159 7.33 7.04 0.74
N SER A 160 7.07 6.36 1.85
CA SER A 160 8.09 6.01 2.83
C SER A 160 7.99 4.56 3.24
N ALA A 161 9.12 3.94 3.58
CA ALA A 161 9.23 2.51 3.85
C ALA A 161 9.87 2.20 5.19
N ILE A 162 9.35 1.14 5.82
CA ILE A 162 9.84 0.54 7.06
C ILE A 162 10.07 -0.95 6.83
N ILE A 163 11.06 -1.52 7.47
CA ILE A 163 11.22 -2.97 7.61
C ILE A 163 11.46 -3.33 9.08
N GLY A 164 10.52 -4.03 9.68
CA GLY A 164 10.52 -4.29 11.11
C GLY A 164 10.67 -2.98 11.92
N LYS A 165 11.77 -2.82 12.65
CA LYS A 165 12.08 -1.59 13.41
C LYS A 165 12.93 -0.59 12.63
N LYS A 166 13.38 -0.92 11.41
CA LYS A 166 14.29 -0.07 10.62
C LYS A 166 13.51 0.85 9.69
N LYS A 167 13.76 2.16 9.79
CA LYS A 167 13.31 3.17 8.86
C LYS A 167 14.20 3.11 7.61
N LEU A 168 13.64 2.73 6.47
CA LEU A 168 14.41 2.62 5.21
C LEU A 168 14.59 3.99 4.55
N GLY A 169 13.56 4.83 4.57
CA GLY A 169 13.61 6.14 3.94
C GLY A 169 12.33 6.50 3.21
N ALA A 170 12.43 7.52 2.36
CA ALA A 170 11.32 8.03 1.59
C ALA A 170 11.74 8.44 0.18
N ILE A 171 10.78 8.43 -0.73
CA ILE A 171 10.91 8.83 -2.13
C ILE A 171 9.71 9.70 -2.52
N GLU A 172 9.94 10.72 -3.33
CA GLU A 172 8.88 11.53 -3.91
C GLU A 172 8.62 11.08 -5.35
N LEU A 173 7.34 11.01 -5.69
CA LEU A 173 6.87 10.70 -7.03
C LEU A 173 6.31 11.96 -7.67
N LYS A 174 6.89 12.36 -8.79
CA LYS A 174 6.45 13.50 -9.57
C LYS A 174 5.96 13.04 -10.94
N PRO A 175 4.68 12.69 -11.06
CA PRO A 175 4.13 12.26 -12.33
C PRO A 175 4.12 13.42 -13.32
N LYS A 176 4.50 13.19 -14.57
CA LYS A 176 4.35 14.18 -15.65
C LYS A 176 2.88 14.46 -15.99
N ARG A 177 1.97 13.56 -15.57
CA ARG A 177 0.52 13.70 -15.68
C ARG A 177 -0.07 14.27 -14.39
N LYS A 178 -1.28 14.83 -14.47
CA LYS A 178 -1.96 15.44 -13.31
C LYS A 178 -2.24 14.45 -12.14
N PHE A 179 -2.06 13.13 -12.34
CA PHE A 179 -2.33 12.13 -11.32
C PHE A 179 -1.46 10.86 -11.51
N TYR A 180 -1.02 10.27 -10.41
CA TYR A 180 -0.27 9.01 -10.36
C TYR A 180 -1.24 7.83 -10.34
N ASP A 181 -1.82 7.51 -11.50
CA ASP A 181 -2.76 6.41 -11.70
C ASP A 181 -2.06 5.06 -11.96
N TYR A 182 -2.85 4.00 -12.18
CA TYR A 182 -2.34 2.67 -12.52
C TYR A 182 -1.37 2.69 -13.71
N LYS A 183 -1.68 3.48 -14.74
CA LYS A 183 -0.82 3.60 -15.92
C LYS A 183 0.50 4.29 -15.61
N ALA A 184 0.52 5.26 -14.69
CA ALA A 184 1.72 5.92 -14.23
C ALA A 184 2.60 5.02 -13.34
N LYS A 185 1.99 4.02 -12.68
CA LYS A 185 2.72 3.06 -11.81
C LYS A 185 3.45 1.96 -12.60
N TYR A 186 2.85 1.48 -13.69
CA TYR A 186 3.32 0.26 -14.36
C TYR A 186 3.75 0.46 -15.83
N ASN A 187 3.51 1.63 -16.41
CA ASN A 187 3.92 1.92 -17.78
C ASN A 187 5.26 2.66 -17.79
N THR A 188 6.29 2.02 -18.32
CA THR A 188 7.63 2.60 -18.47
C THR A 188 7.64 3.91 -19.27
N ASN A 189 6.66 4.12 -20.13
CA ASN A 189 6.47 5.35 -20.91
C ASN A 189 5.77 6.47 -20.12
N ALA A 190 5.28 6.21 -18.92
CA ALA A 190 4.58 7.21 -18.12
C ALA A 190 5.49 8.28 -17.52
N LYS A 191 6.82 8.05 -17.56
CA LYS A 191 7.90 9.00 -17.17
C LYS A 191 7.63 9.70 -15.83
N THR A 192 7.20 8.94 -14.80
CA THR A 192 7.17 9.46 -13.43
C THR A 192 8.60 9.70 -12.96
N GLU A 193 8.90 10.91 -12.54
CA GLU A 193 10.19 11.25 -11.96
C GLU A 193 10.20 10.75 -10.50
N HIS A 194 11.26 10.02 -10.14
CA HIS A 194 11.53 9.55 -8.78
C HIS A 194 12.60 10.45 -8.18
N ILE A 195 12.30 11.11 -7.07
CA ILE A 195 13.19 12.02 -6.39
C ILE A 195 13.60 11.41 -5.05
N ILE A 196 14.87 11.06 -4.95
CA ILE A 196 15.50 10.54 -3.76
C ILE A 196 16.92 11.13 -3.62
N PRO A 197 17.29 11.78 -2.50
CA PRO A 197 16.49 12.01 -1.30
C PRO A 197 15.31 12.96 -1.56
N VAL A 198 14.25 12.83 -0.75
CA VAL A 198 13.13 13.77 -0.80
C VAL A 198 13.60 15.13 -0.28
N ASP A 199 13.35 16.17 -1.05
CA ASP A 199 13.65 17.56 -0.64
C ASP A 199 12.65 18.01 0.44
N LEU A 200 13.04 17.80 1.69
CA LEU A 200 12.30 18.19 2.90
C LEU A 200 13.27 18.72 3.95
N PRO A 201 12.88 19.76 4.72
CA PRO A 201 13.64 20.15 5.91
C PRO A 201 13.84 18.94 6.86
N LYS A 202 15.02 18.82 7.48
CA LYS A 202 15.39 17.70 8.36
C LYS A 202 14.30 17.33 9.38
N LYS A 203 13.68 18.35 10.01
CA LYS A 203 12.58 18.16 10.97
C LYS A 203 11.37 17.50 10.30
N LYS A 204 10.97 17.96 9.09
CA LYS A 204 9.84 17.40 8.35
C LYS A 204 10.11 15.98 7.87
N TYR A 205 11.32 15.69 7.41
CA TYR A 205 11.72 14.32 7.08
C TYR A 205 11.63 13.38 8.29
N LYS A 206 12.11 13.84 9.46
CA LYS A 206 11.98 13.09 10.71
C LYS A 206 10.51 12.86 11.06
N ASP A 207 9.65 13.91 11.00
CA ASP A 207 8.21 13.79 11.25
C ASP A 207 7.56 12.74 10.34
N LEU A 208 7.88 12.75 9.03
CA LEU A 208 7.41 11.76 8.07
C LEU A 208 7.76 10.32 8.50
N MET A 209 9.04 10.09 8.82
CA MET A 209 9.52 8.76 9.21
C MET A 209 8.95 8.30 10.56
N ASP A 210 8.70 9.23 11.48
CA ASP A 210 8.07 8.94 12.77
C ASP A 210 6.59 8.55 12.60
N ILE A 211 5.84 9.27 11.72
CA ILE A 211 4.47 8.93 11.37
C ILE A 211 4.41 7.56 10.68
N THR A 212 5.32 7.29 9.75
CA THR A 212 5.41 6.01 9.04
C THR A 212 5.64 4.85 10.02
N PHE A 213 6.60 4.99 10.92
CA PHE A 213 6.91 3.98 11.94
C PHE A 213 5.75 3.78 12.91
N LYS A 214 5.13 4.87 13.37
CA LYS A 214 3.92 4.82 14.20
C LYS A 214 2.79 4.07 13.48
N THR A 215 2.57 4.33 12.19
CA THR A 215 1.53 3.66 11.40
C THR A 215 1.80 2.17 11.29
N HIS A 216 3.03 1.78 10.96
CA HIS A 216 3.46 0.38 10.88
C HIS A 216 3.10 -0.39 12.15
N ASN A 217 3.47 0.16 13.32
CA ASN A 217 3.21 -0.48 14.62
C ASN A 217 1.72 -0.52 14.97
N LEU A 218 0.98 0.58 14.75
CA LEU A 218 -0.46 0.65 15.07
C LEU A 218 -1.30 -0.33 14.25
N MET A 219 -0.88 -0.60 13.02
CA MET A 219 -1.55 -1.58 12.17
C MET A 219 -1.20 -3.02 12.55
N GLY A 220 -0.18 -3.23 13.40
CA GLY A 220 0.34 -4.54 13.76
C GLY A 220 1.15 -5.17 12.62
N CYS A 221 1.78 -4.34 11.80
CA CYS A 221 2.58 -4.81 10.67
C CYS A 221 3.90 -5.42 11.13
N ARG A 222 4.39 -6.36 10.33
CA ARG A 222 5.75 -6.90 10.36
C ARG A 222 6.30 -6.94 8.93
N GLY A 223 7.57 -7.33 8.79
CA GLY A 223 8.24 -7.30 7.49
C GLY A 223 8.37 -5.88 6.96
N VAL A 224 8.31 -5.74 5.64
CA VAL A 224 8.39 -4.45 4.97
C VAL A 224 7.01 -3.87 4.71
N THR A 225 6.86 -2.56 4.98
CA THR A 225 5.66 -1.80 4.61
C THR A 225 6.03 -0.51 3.90
N ARG A 226 5.11 0.00 3.09
CA ARG A 226 5.19 1.32 2.46
C ARG A 226 3.95 2.12 2.82
N SER A 227 4.17 3.34 3.28
CA SER A 227 3.09 4.30 3.55
C SER A 227 3.09 5.39 2.49
N ASP A 228 1.91 5.66 1.93
CA ASP A 228 1.72 6.60 0.82
C ASP A 228 1.09 7.89 1.35
N PHE A 229 1.75 9.03 1.11
CA PHE A 229 1.36 10.34 1.64
C PHE A 229 1.13 11.38 0.55
N LYS A 230 0.22 12.32 0.83
CA LYS A 230 0.23 13.64 0.19
C LYS A 230 0.82 14.67 1.17
N TYR A 231 1.84 15.41 0.72
CA TYR A 231 2.43 16.50 1.47
C TYR A 231 1.92 17.84 0.93
N PHE A 232 1.16 18.55 1.74
CA PHE A 232 0.51 19.81 1.36
C PHE A 232 0.49 20.80 2.51
N LYS A 233 0.89 22.05 2.25
CA LYS A 233 0.92 23.14 3.24
C LYS A 233 1.61 22.71 4.55
N GLY A 234 2.78 22.06 4.46
CA GLY A 234 3.58 21.65 5.60
C GLY A 234 3.04 20.43 6.39
N LYS A 235 2.01 19.75 5.91
CA LYS A 235 1.35 18.62 6.57
C LYS A 235 1.39 17.35 5.70
N PHE A 236 1.59 16.21 6.34
CA PHE A 236 1.52 14.89 5.72
C PHE A 236 0.12 14.29 5.91
N TYR A 237 -0.55 13.97 4.82
CA TYR A 237 -1.83 13.28 4.80
C TYR A 237 -1.60 11.83 4.39
N LEU A 238 -1.72 10.90 5.32
CA LEU A 238 -1.59 9.48 5.05
C LEU A 238 -2.79 8.98 4.24
N LEU A 239 -2.53 8.44 3.06
CA LEU A 239 -3.55 7.88 2.19
C LEU A 239 -3.85 6.44 2.52
N GLU A 240 -2.79 5.62 2.57
CA GLU A 240 -2.85 4.18 2.83
C GLU A 240 -1.49 3.64 3.31
N ILE A 241 -1.51 2.43 3.85
CA ILE A 241 -0.31 1.62 4.12
C ILE A 241 -0.42 0.32 3.32
N ASN A 242 0.66 0.01 2.59
CA ASN A 242 0.80 -1.23 1.83
C ASN A 242 1.65 -2.21 2.64
N THR A 243 1.08 -3.36 2.98
CA THR A 243 1.73 -4.40 3.79
C THR A 243 2.57 -5.37 2.98
N GLN A 244 2.49 -5.31 1.66
CA GLN A 244 3.22 -6.16 0.73
C GLN A 244 3.67 -5.36 -0.50
N PRO A 245 4.60 -4.41 -0.33
CA PRO A 245 5.06 -3.57 -1.43
C PRO A 245 5.77 -4.39 -2.51
N GLY A 246 5.63 -3.96 -3.76
CA GLY A 246 6.25 -4.63 -4.90
C GLY A 246 7.76 -4.74 -4.79
N MET A 247 8.30 -5.81 -5.37
CA MET A 247 9.72 -6.17 -5.33
C MET A 247 10.30 -6.35 -6.75
N THR A 248 9.85 -5.53 -7.70
CA THR A 248 10.41 -5.45 -9.05
C THR A 248 11.49 -4.37 -9.14
N LYS A 249 12.19 -4.28 -10.27
CA LYS A 249 13.18 -3.22 -10.52
C LYS A 249 12.58 -1.80 -10.50
N LEU A 250 11.28 -1.67 -10.78
CA LEU A 250 10.55 -0.39 -10.76
C LEU A 250 9.84 -0.13 -9.43
N SER A 251 10.04 -0.99 -8.45
CA SER A 251 9.37 -0.88 -7.17
C SER A 251 10.13 0.04 -6.22
N LEU A 252 9.39 0.86 -5.48
CA LEU A 252 9.94 1.95 -4.70
C LEU A 252 10.75 1.49 -3.48
N VAL A 253 10.36 0.39 -2.84
CA VAL A 253 11.09 -0.11 -1.66
C VAL A 253 12.50 -0.58 -2.02
N PRO A 254 12.73 -1.36 -3.09
CA PRO A 254 14.08 -1.64 -3.58
C PRO A 254 14.90 -0.38 -3.88
N GLU A 255 14.29 0.65 -4.49
CA GLU A 255 14.95 1.90 -4.81
C GLU A 255 15.35 2.69 -3.56
N ILE A 256 14.42 2.85 -2.60
CA ILE A 256 14.69 3.47 -1.30
C ILE A 256 15.81 2.73 -0.57
N SER A 257 15.79 1.40 -0.60
CA SER A 257 16.80 0.57 0.08
C SER A 257 18.18 0.71 -0.55
N ALA A 258 18.25 0.71 -1.88
CA ALA A 258 19.49 0.91 -2.63
C ALA A 258 20.14 2.27 -2.32
N TYR A 259 19.31 3.32 -2.21
CA TYR A 259 19.79 4.67 -1.86
C TYR A 259 20.52 4.71 -0.51
N ILE A 260 20.09 3.92 0.47
CA ILE A 260 20.75 3.83 1.80
C ILE A 260 21.80 2.70 1.88
N GLY A 261 22.26 2.19 0.73
CA GLY A 261 23.34 1.18 0.66
C GLY A 261 22.88 -0.27 0.88
N ILE A 262 21.56 -0.55 0.92
CA ILE A 262 21.03 -1.91 1.02
C ILE A 262 20.68 -2.40 -0.38
N ASN A 263 21.55 -3.25 -0.95
CA ASN A 263 21.31 -3.85 -2.25
C ASN A 263 20.13 -4.84 -2.22
N PHE A 264 19.65 -5.27 -3.40
CA PHE A 264 18.42 -6.03 -3.53
C PHE A 264 18.46 -7.37 -2.78
N ILE A 265 19.57 -8.11 -2.83
CA ILE A 265 19.67 -9.39 -2.10
C ILE A 265 19.67 -9.18 -0.59
N ASN A 266 20.33 -8.13 -0.10
CA ASN A 266 20.34 -7.83 1.33
C ASN A 266 18.94 -7.36 1.82
N LEU A 267 18.18 -6.65 0.98
CA LEU A 267 16.78 -6.34 1.26
C LEU A 267 15.96 -7.62 1.37
N ILE A 268 16.09 -8.55 0.43
CA ILE A 268 15.39 -9.85 0.48
C ILE A 268 15.77 -10.62 1.75
N LYS A 269 17.05 -10.70 2.10
CA LYS A 269 17.54 -11.35 3.33
C LYS A 269 16.95 -10.72 4.59
N LEU A 270 16.82 -9.40 4.64
CA LEU A 270 16.16 -8.70 5.74
C LEU A 270 14.67 -9.05 5.84
N ILE A 271 13.98 -9.13 4.70
CA ILE A 271 12.56 -9.53 4.64
C ILE A 271 12.38 -10.98 5.11
N LEU A 272 13.26 -11.89 4.66
CA LEU A 272 13.25 -13.30 5.10
C LEU A 272 13.55 -13.45 6.59
N LYS A 273 14.48 -12.65 7.13
CA LYS A 273 14.81 -12.68 8.57
C LYS A 273 13.62 -12.29 9.45
N ASP A 274 12.72 -11.46 8.95
CA ASP A 274 11.52 -11.02 9.66
C ASP A 274 10.29 -11.94 9.39
N ALA A 275 10.48 -12.98 8.58
CA ALA A 275 9.42 -13.96 8.31
C ALA A 275 9.04 -14.70 9.60
N SER A 276 7.74 -14.82 9.84
CA SER A 276 7.22 -15.50 11.02
C SER A 276 5.81 -16.02 10.78
N ILE A 277 5.30 -16.81 11.71
CA ILE A 277 3.89 -17.12 11.86
C ILE A 277 3.36 -16.39 13.10
N ASN A 278 2.08 -16.07 13.13
CA ASN A 278 1.46 -15.55 14.34
C ASN A 278 1.24 -16.75 15.28
N LYS A 279 1.81 -16.72 16.44
CA LYS A 279 1.56 -17.70 17.48
C LYS A 279 0.37 -17.26 18.33
#